data_65a947ab57bdb5c5c58bf9f93dd1a8dc
#
_entry.id   65a947ab57bdb5c5c58bf9f93dd1a8dc
#
_cell.length_a   1.000
_cell.length_b   1.000
_cell.length_c   1.000
_cell.angle_alpha   90.00
_cell.angle_beta   90.00
_cell.angle_gamma   90.00
#
_symmetry.space_group_name_H-M   'P 1'
#
loop_
_entity.id
_entity.type
_entity.pdbx_description
1 polymer ?
#
loop_
_entity_poly.entity_id
_entity_poly.type
_entity_poly.pdbx_seq_one_letter_code
_entity_poly.pdbx_strand_id
1 'polypeptide(L)'
;MHIEIPYEPRELQLKLHNEMQEKRWGVVVCHRRFGKTVWAINHILRSALMCDKPNPRLAYMAPTYRQAKNVAWDYIKQFAGKIPGVKFHETELRCDLPTGARISLLGAENPDSLRGIYLDGCVMDEVADMPENVFPEILRPALS
;
A
#
# COMPACT_ATOMS: atom_id res chain seq x y z
N MET A 1 -5.06 7.38 -21.04
CA MET A 1 -5.34 8.42 -20.03
C MET A 1 -4.04 8.84 -19.38
N HIS A 2 -3.79 10.14 -19.32
CA HIS A 2 -2.62 10.67 -18.64
C HIS A 2 -2.98 10.97 -17.20
N ILE A 3 -2.25 10.37 -16.25
CA ILE A 3 -2.46 10.55 -14.82
C ILE A 3 -1.20 11.14 -14.21
N GLU A 4 -1.33 12.28 -13.55
CA GLU A 4 -0.24 12.88 -12.81
C GLU A 4 -0.50 12.75 -11.30
N ILE A 5 0.51 12.32 -10.58
CA ILE A 5 0.49 12.23 -9.13
C ILE A 5 1.46 13.27 -8.58
N PRO A 6 1.04 14.14 -7.64
CA PRO A 6 1.89 15.21 -7.11
C PRO A 6 2.93 14.65 -6.12
N TYR A 7 3.78 13.78 -6.61
CA TYR A 7 4.83 13.14 -5.84
C TYR A 7 6.15 13.28 -6.57
N GLU A 8 7.11 13.90 -5.93
CA GLU A 8 8.47 14.03 -6.43
C GLU A 8 9.40 13.22 -5.52
N PRO A 9 9.79 12.00 -5.91
CA PRO A 9 10.64 11.19 -5.07
C PRO A 9 12.02 11.81 -4.91
N ARG A 10 12.55 11.78 -3.67
CA ARG A 10 13.95 12.12 -3.44
C ARG A 10 14.82 11.02 -4.05
N GLU A 11 16.11 11.31 -4.22
CA GLU A 11 17.05 10.39 -4.89
C GLU A 11 17.00 8.97 -4.35
N LEU A 12 17.04 8.81 -3.02
CA LEU A 12 17.00 7.48 -2.41
C LEU A 12 15.64 6.80 -2.58
N GLN A 13 14.56 7.58 -2.56
CA GLN A 13 13.22 7.04 -2.81
C GLN A 13 13.09 6.54 -4.23
N LEU A 14 13.59 7.30 -5.21
CA LEU A 14 13.55 6.89 -6.60
C LEU A 14 14.37 5.62 -6.84
N LYS A 15 15.55 5.55 -6.25
CA LYS A 15 16.39 4.35 -6.32
C LYS A 15 15.63 3.13 -5.78
N LEU A 16 14.96 3.28 -4.65
CA LEU A 16 14.20 2.19 -4.06
C LEU A 16 13.01 1.76 -4.93
N HIS A 17 12.30 2.71 -5.53
CA HIS A 17 11.24 2.37 -6.49
C HIS A 17 11.77 1.53 -7.64
N ASN A 18 12.89 1.94 -8.20
CA ASN A 18 13.48 1.24 -9.35
C ASN A 18 13.96 -0.16 -8.98
N GLU A 19 14.56 -0.34 -7.82
CA GLU A 19 15.02 -1.65 -7.35
C GLU A 19 13.85 -2.57 -7.06
N MET A 20 12.78 -2.08 -6.42
CA MET A 20 11.62 -2.89 -6.06
C MET A 20 10.79 -3.28 -7.27
N GLN A 21 10.86 -2.56 -8.36
CA GLN A 21 10.07 -2.84 -9.55
C GLN A 21 10.35 -4.22 -10.14
N GLU A 22 11.58 -4.73 -9.97
CA GLU A 22 12.00 -6.03 -10.49
C GLU A 22 11.97 -7.14 -9.43
N LYS A 23 11.53 -6.82 -8.20
CA LYS A 23 11.53 -7.76 -7.08
C LYS A 23 10.11 -8.10 -6.69
N ARG A 24 9.90 -9.37 -6.35
CA ARG A 24 8.61 -9.80 -5.77
C ARG A 24 8.52 -9.44 -4.30
N TRP A 25 9.62 -9.55 -3.58
CA TRP A 25 9.69 -9.33 -2.14
C TRP A 25 10.83 -8.37 -1.82
N GLY A 26 10.63 -7.55 -0.83
CA GLY A 26 11.69 -6.67 -0.35
C GLY A 26 11.48 -6.30 1.12
N VAL A 27 12.57 -6.12 1.82
CA VAL A 27 12.59 -5.59 3.18
C VAL A 27 13.39 -4.31 3.16
N VAL A 28 12.79 -3.22 3.63
CA VAL A 28 13.42 -1.91 3.65
C VAL A 28 13.69 -1.51 5.08
N VAL A 29 14.96 -1.27 5.38
CA VAL A 29 15.39 -0.78 6.67
C VAL A 29 15.99 0.60 6.44
N CYS A 30 15.36 1.63 7.01
CA CYS A 30 15.80 3.00 6.82
C CYS A 30 15.47 3.84 8.05
N HIS A 31 16.16 4.97 8.21
CA HIS A 31 15.88 5.84 9.33
C HIS A 31 14.61 6.68 9.08
N ARG A 32 14.11 7.33 10.13
CA ARG A 32 12.82 8.05 10.11
C ARG A 32 12.71 9.12 9.03
N ARG A 33 13.80 9.80 8.71
CA ARG A 33 13.81 10.90 7.74
C ARG A 33 13.83 10.46 6.29
N PHE A 34 13.86 9.17 6.03
CA PHE A 34 13.81 8.64 4.68
C PHE A 34 12.49 8.95 3.97
N GLY A 35 11.41 9.10 4.73
CA GLY A 35 10.07 9.28 4.15
C GLY A 35 9.48 7.96 3.65
N LYS A 36 9.66 6.89 4.41
CA LYS A 36 9.25 5.55 3.98
C LYS A 36 7.74 5.39 3.80
N THR A 37 6.92 6.08 4.61
CA THR A 37 5.46 5.99 4.45
C THR A 37 5.01 6.65 3.15
N VAL A 38 5.52 7.83 2.84
CA VAL A 38 5.24 8.51 1.57
C VAL A 38 5.72 7.66 0.40
N TRP A 39 6.92 7.09 0.51
CA TRP A 39 7.43 6.17 -0.50
C TRP A 39 6.50 4.97 -0.67
N ALA A 40 6.09 4.33 0.43
CA ALA A 40 5.25 3.13 0.41
C ALA A 40 3.90 3.40 -0.27
N ILE A 41 3.24 4.50 0.10
CA ILE A 41 1.95 4.87 -0.48
C ILE A 41 2.09 5.11 -1.99
N ASN A 42 3.12 5.81 -2.42
CA ASN A 42 3.31 6.09 -3.84
C ASN A 42 3.76 4.85 -4.62
N HIS A 43 4.49 3.94 -3.97
CA HIS A 43 4.84 2.67 -4.59
C HIS A 43 3.61 1.79 -4.81
N ILE A 44 2.69 1.77 -3.85
CA ILE A 44 1.41 1.07 -3.98
C ILE A 44 0.58 1.68 -5.10
N LEU A 45 0.48 3.01 -5.16
CA LEU A 45 -0.25 3.70 -6.22
C LEU A 45 0.31 3.36 -7.60
N ARG A 46 1.62 3.44 -7.74
CA ARG A 46 2.30 3.09 -8.99
C ARG A 46 2.01 1.64 -9.38
N SER A 47 2.14 0.73 -8.43
CA SER A 47 1.91 -0.69 -8.68
C SER A 47 0.47 -0.96 -9.09
N ALA A 48 -0.49 -0.29 -8.45
CA ALA A 48 -1.91 -0.42 -8.78
C ALA A 48 -2.21 0.06 -10.19
N LEU A 49 -1.63 1.20 -10.58
CA LEU A 49 -1.86 1.79 -11.90
C LEU A 49 -1.18 1.02 -13.02
N MET A 50 -0.05 0.36 -12.73
CA MET A 50 0.73 -0.39 -13.72
C MET A 50 0.39 -1.88 -13.77
N CYS A 51 -0.49 -2.37 -12.90
CA CYS A 51 -0.86 -3.78 -12.85
C CYS A 51 -1.75 -4.14 -14.03
N ASP A 52 -1.41 -5.24 -14.72
CA ASP A 52 -2.12 -5.71 -15.90
C ASP A 52 -3.41 -6.47 -15.57
N LYS A 53 -3.61 -6.86 -14.32
CA LYS A 53 -4.80 -7.58 -13.92
C LYS A 53 -6.04 -6.68 -13.99
N PRO A 54 -7.23 -7.22 -14.28
CA PRO A 54 -8.42 -6.39 -14.48
C PRO A 54 -8.91 -5.64 -13.24
N ASN A 55 -8.76 -6.19 -12.06
CA ASN A 55 -9.20 -5.52 -10.84
C ASN A 55 -8.18 -5.76 -9.73
N PRO A 56 -6.99 -5.12 -9.82
CA PRO A 56 -5.94 -5.38 -8.85
C PRO A 56 -6.33 -4.91 -7.44
N ARG A 57 -5.94 -5.69 -6.44
CA ARG A 57 -6.20 -5.42 -5.03
C ARG A 57 -4.87 -5.29 -4.30
N LEU A 58 -4.61 -4.09 -3.79
CA LEU A 58 -3.38 -3.80 -3.07
C LEU A 58 -3.72 -3.28 -1.68
N ALA A 59 -2.77 -3.36 -0.78
CA ALA A 59 -3.00 -2.95 0.61
C ALA A 59 -1.77 -2.28 1.23
N TYR A 60 -2.03 -1.35 2.12
CA TYR A 60 -1.08 -0.84 3.09
C TYR A 60 -1.51 -1.37 4.45
N MET A 61 -0.61 -2.05 5.13
CA MET A 61 -0.89 -2.64 6.45
C MET A 61 -0.01 -2.00 7.52
N ALA A 62 -0.64 -1.60 8.62
CA ALA A 62 0.04 -1.14 9.83
C ALA A 62 -0.29 -2.10 10.98
N PRO A 63 0.40 -2.01 12.13
CA PRO A 63 0.09 -2.88 13.27
C PRO A 63 -1.36 -2.78 13.74
N THR A 64 -1.98 -1.60 13.68
CA THR A 64 -3.39 -1.42 13.96
C THR A 64 -4.07 -0.65 12.85
N TYR A 65 -5.38 -0.88 12.72
CA TYR A 65 -6.21 -0.15 11.75
C TYR A 65 -6.18 1.35 12.02
N ARG A 66 -6.19 1.73 13.29
CA ARG A 66 -6.12 3.13 13.70
C ARG A 66 -4.80 3.78 13.28
N GLN A 67 -3.68 3.08 13.42
CA GLN A 67 -2.38 3.57 12.95
C GLN A 67 -2.38 3.71 11.42
N ALA A 68 -2.92 2.75 10.70
CA ALA A 68 -3.04 2.84 9.26
C ALA A 68 -3.80 4.09 8.84
N LYS A 69 -4.94 4.35 9.50
CA LYS A 69 -5.74 5.55 9.24
C LYS A 69 -4.96 6.82 9.54
N ASN A 70 -4.37 6.91 10.72
CA ASN A 70 -3.70 8.13 11.17
C ASN A 70 -2.44 8.46 10.36
N VAL A 71 -1.74 7.45 9.87
CA VAL A 71 -0.45 7.64 9.19
C VAL A 71 -0.62 7.72 7.67
N ALA A 72 -1.46 6.88 7.09
CA ALA A 72 -1.48 6.67 5.64
C ALA A 72 -2.69 7.27 4.92
N TRP A 73 -3.84 7.39 5.58
CA TRP A 73 -5.07 7.76 4.87
C TRP A 73 -5.00 9.14 4.21
N ASP A 74 -4.48 10.12 4.93
CA ASP A 74 -4.34 11.47 4.37
C ASP A 74 -3.34 11.51 3.21
N TYR A 75 -2.27 10.72 3.28
CA TYR A 75 -1.33 10.62 2.17
C TYR A 75 -1.97 10.00 0.93
N ILE A 76 -2.78 8.96 1.10
CA ILE A 76 -3.50 8.37 -0.04
C ILE A 76 -4.41 9.42 -0.68
N LYS A 77 -5.16 10.16 0.11
CA LYS A 77 -6.03 11.21 -0.42
C LYS A 77 -5.23 12.33 -1.09
N GLN A 78 -4.09 12.70 -0.52
CA GLN A 78 -3.21 13.73 -1.10
C GLN A 78 -2.68 13.32 -2.47
N PHE A 79 -2.14 12.11 -2.58
CA PHE A 79 -1.47 11.67 -3.80
C PHE A 79 -2.43 11.11 -4.85
N ALA A 80 -3.49 10.45 -4.45
CA ALA A 80 -4.47 9.89 -5.38
C ALA A 80 -5.62 10.86 -5.68
N GLY A 81 -5.80 11.90 -4.89
CA GLY A 81 -6.97 12.78 -4.99
C GLY A 81 -7.09 13.53 -6.31
N LYS A 82 -5.99 13.72 -7.03
CA LYS A 82 -6.01 14.40 -8.34
C LYS A 82 -6.25 13.47 -9.51
N ILE A 83 -6.39 12.17 -9.27
CA ILE A 83 -6.71 11.22 -10.32
C ILE A 83 -8.18 11.36 -10.68
N PRO A 84 -8.52 11.69 -11.94
CA PRO A 84 -9.92 11.84 -12.32
C PRO A 84 -10.68 10.52 -12.11
N GLY A 85 -11.82 10.59 -11.42
CA GLY A 85 -12.66 9.41 -11.19
C GLY A 85 -12.31 8.59 -9.95
N VAL A 86 -11.31 9.03 -9.16
CA VAL A 86 -10.96 8.33 -7.92
C VAL A 86 -12.11 8.46 -6.90
N LYS A 87 -12.34 7.39 -6.13
CA LYS A 87 -13.34 7.36 -5.07
C LYS A 87 -12.71 6.91 -3.77
N PHE A 88 -13.02 7.64 -2.69
CA PHE A 88 -12.54 7.32 -1.35
C PHE A 88 -13.72 6.87 -0.48
N HIS A 89 -13.56 5.72 0.18
CA HIS A 89 -14.55 5.18 1.10
C HIS A 89 -14.02 5.36 2.54
N GLU A 90 -14.51 6.41 3.21
CA GLU A 90 -13.98 6.81 4.52
C GLU A 90 -14.25 5.77 5.62
N THR A 91 -15.36 5.07 5.56
CA THR A 91 -15.71 4.06 6.57
C THR A 91 -14.82 2.82 6.45
N GLU A 92 -14.58 2.37 5.23
CA GLU A 92 -13.80 1.16 4.97
C GLU A 92 -12.33 1.44 4.72
N LEU A 93 -11.93 2.71 4.65
CA LEU A 93 -10.56 3.15 4.36
C LEU A 93 -10.00 2.47 3.11
N ARG A 94 -10.70 2.62 2.01
CA ARG A 94 -10.23 2.11 0.71
C ARG A 94 -10.35 3.20 -0.35
N CYS A 95 -9.49 3.09 -1.34
CA CYS A 95 -9.43 4.00 -2.47
C CYS A 95 -9.68 3.18 -3.75
N ASP A 96 -10.72 3.53 -4.50
CA ASP A 96 -11.02 2.89 -5.77
C ASP A 96 -10.56 3.79 -6.91
N LEU A 97 -9.65 3.27 -7.73
CA LEU A 97 -9.08 3.99 -8.86
C LEU A 97 -9.94 3.76 -10.12
N PRO A 98 -9.92 4.71 -11.07
CA PRO A 98 -10.73 4.58 -12.29
C PRO A 98 -10.33 3.39 -13.17
N THR A 99 -9.14 2.84 -12.96
CA THR A 99 -8.65 1.65 -13.67
C THR A 99 -9.24 0.34 -13.18
N GLY A 100 -10.03 0.35 -12.11
CA GLY A 100 -10.53 -0.84 -11.44
C GLY A 100 -9.71 -1.29 -10.25
N ALA A 101 -8.54 -0.70 -10.04
CA ALA A 101 -7.68 -1.04 -8.91
C ALA A 101 -8.26 -0.53 -7.60
N ARG A 102 -8.01 -1.27 -6.52
CA ARG A 102 -8.41 -0.88 -5.17
C ARG A 102 -7.23 -0.95 -4.24
N ILE A 103 -7.06 0.09 -3.43
CA ILE A 103 -6.05 0.14 -2.38
C ILE A 103 -6.79 0.23 -1.05
N SER A 104 -6.52 -0.73 -0.16
CA SER A 104 -7.15 -0.80 1.16
C SER A 104 -6.14 -0.57 2.26
N LEU A 105 -6.57 0.07 3.34
CA LEU A 105 -5.78 0.14 4.57
C LEU A 105 -6.21 -0.98 5.49
N LEU A 106 -5.23 -1.71 6.03
CA LEU A 106 -5.46 -2.86 6.90
C LEU A 106 -4.70 -2.70 8.21
N GLY A 107 -5.26 -3.27 9.27
CA GLY A 107 -4.59 -3.38 10.56
C GLY A 107 -4.30 -4.85 10.87
N ALA A 108 -3.15 -5.10 11.47
CA ALA A 108 -2.71 -6.46 11.80
C ALA A 108 -3.15 -6.92 13.20
N GLU A 109 -3.91 -6.11 13.95
CA GLU A 109 -4.31 -6.41 15.33
C GLU A 109 -5.28 -7.59 15.46
N ASN A 110 -5.97 -7.91 14.38
CA ASN A 110 -6.92 -9.03 14.36
C ASN A 110 -6.64 -9.89 13.13
N PRO A 111 -5.57 -10.70 13.17
CA PRO A 111 -5.15 -11.48 12.00
C PRO A 111 -6.23 -12.39 11.43
N ASP A 112 -7.07 -12.97 12.27
CA ASP A 112 -8.11 -13.88 11.81
C ASP A 112 -9.15 -13.21 10.91
N SER A 113 -9.40 -11.91 11.10
CA SER A 113 -10.31 -11.15 10.24
C SER A 113 -9.79 -10.97 8.82
N LEU A 114 -8.48 -11.18 8.61
CA LEU A 114 -7.82 -11.02 7.32
C LEU A 114 -7.73 -12.32 6.53
N ARG A 115 -8.16 -13.44 7.11
CA ARG A 115 -8.12 -14.74 6.41
C ARG A 115 -9.09 -14.72 5.23
N GLY A 116 -8.64 -15.29 4.12
CA GLY A 116 -9.45 -15.37 2.92
C GLY A 116 -9.40 -14.14 2.03
N ILE A 117 -8.65 -13.09 2.38
CA ILE A 117 -8.48 -11.93 1.49
C ILE A 117 -7.60 -12.32 0.30
N TYR A 118 -7.78 -11.61 -0.79
CA TYR A 118 -6.95 -11.73 -1.97
C TYR A 118 -6.24 -10.40 -2.23
N LEU A 119 -4.93 -10.47 -2.44
CA LEU A 119 -4.11 -9.28 -2.69
C LEU A 119 -3.14 -9.54 -3.84
N ASP A 120 -2.92 -8.53 -4.65
CA ASP A 120 -1.89 -8.51 -5.69
C ASP A 120 -0.60 -7.88 -5.21
N GLY A 121 -0.68 -7.07 -4.16
CA GLY A 121 0.47 -6.46 -3.53
C GLY A 121 0.14 -5.91 -2.16
N CYS A 122 1.14 -5.84 -1.30
CA CYS A 122 0.97 -5.32 0.05
C CYS A 122 2.27 -4.71 0.56
N VAL A 123 2.16 -3.56 1.21
CA VAL A 123 3.25 -3.01 2.01
C VAL A 123 2.87 -3.18 3.48
N MET A 124 3.78 -3.78 4.24
CA MET A 124 3.67 -3.90 5.69
C MET A 124 4.61 -2.89 6.33
N ASP A 125 4.05 -1.94 7.05
CA ASP A 125 4.82 -0.92 7.76
C ASP A 125 4.86 -1.24 9.26
N GLU A 126 5.99 -0.94 9.91
CA GLU A 126 6.19 -1.23 11.33
C GLU A 126 6.01 -2.72 11.66
N VAL A 127 6.62 -3.58 10.86
CA VAL A 127 6.44 -5.04 10.95
C VAL A 127 6.81 -5.61 12.32
N ALA A 128 7.79 -5.01 13.00
CA ALA A 128 8.21 -5.46 14.32
C ALA A 128 7.09 -5.41 15.36
N ASP A 129 6.09 -4.56 15.15
CA ASP A 129 4.95 -4.40 16.06
C ASP A 129 3.74 -5.25 15.66
N MET A 130 3.87 -6.09 14.64
CA MET A 130 2.79 -6.95 14.18
C MET A 130 2.89 -8.35 14.78
N PRO A 131 1.74 -9.08 14.91
CA PRO A 131 1.80 -10.49 15.27
C PRO A 131 2.66 -11.30 14.29
N GLU A 132 3.45 -12.24 14.80
CA GLU A 132 4.39 -13.00 13.99
C GLU A 132 3.74 -13.86 12.90
N ASN A 133 2.49 -14.25 13.07
CA ASN A 133 1.78 -15.11 12.13
C ASN A 133 1.16 -14.36 10.95
N VAL A 134 1.16 -13.02 10.95
CA VAL A 134 0.47 -12.24 9.92
C VAL A 134 1.05 -12.51 8.52
N PHE A 135 2.36 -12.47 8.37
CA PHE A 135 2.95 -12.70 7.05
C PHE A 135 2.84 -14.16 6.61
N PRO A 136 3.34 -15.15 7.39
CA PRO A 136 3.37 -16.53 6.87
C PRO A 136 1.99 -17.15 6.73
N GLU A 137 1.04 -16.85 7.60
CA GLU A 137 -0.25 -17.53 7.62
C GLU A 137 -1.36 -16.79 6.89
N ILE A 138 -1.23 -15.47 6.71
CA ILE A 138 -2.30 -14.63 6.16
C ILE A 138 -1.88 -13.95 4.87
N LEU A 139 -0.83 -13.15 4.89
CA LEU A 139 -0.45 -12.37 3.70
C LEU A 139 0.18 -13.20 2.61
N ARG A 140 1.07 -14.11 2.95
CA ARG A 140 1.71 -14.95 1.94
C ARG A 140 0.70 -15.78 1.14
N PRO A 141 -0.29 -16.44 1.76
CA PRO A 141 -1.35 -17.09 1.00
C PRO A 141 -2.21 -16.13 0.18
N ALA A 142 -2.48 -14.92 0.71
CA ALA A 142 -3.29 -13.92 0.01
C ALA A 142 -2.60 -13.40 -1.26
N LEU A 143 -1.27 -13.41 -1.28
CA LEU A 143 -0.45 -12.89 -2.37
C LEU A 143 -0.05 -13.96 -3.40
N SER A 144 -0.51 -15.16 -3.24
CA SER A 144 -0.21 -16.23 -4.23
C SER A 144 -1.04 -16.09 -5.52
#